data_ff69b6eab7e840c66bd0b1cdd8952e5d
#
_entry.id   ff69b6eab7e840c66bd0b1cdd8952e5d
#
_cell.length_a   1.000
_cell.length_b   1.000
_cell.length_c   1.000
_cell.angle_alpha   90.00
_cell.angle_beta   90.00
_cell.angle_gamma   90.00
#
_symmetry.space_group_name_H-M   'P 1'
#
loop_
_entity.id
_entity.type
_entity.pdbx_description
1 polymer ?
#
loop_
_entity_poly.entity_id
_entity_poly.type
_entity_poly.pdbx_seq_one_letter_code
_entity_poly.pdbx_strand_id
1 'polypeptide(L)'
;MYVALLFKARSAYLFRQLSPICNRVSRHLATSVTLITKPRSRLWKPDRCSYCEHVRKLITEHPLISHKLTALRDERTDSPTFRRLADELVTLLAYEATRSIRVDAVTVQTPVAPAQGVRLSAPTPVVIPILRAGLGMLDGMTRLLPTAEVGFLGMVRDHDTLQPSTYADRIPGDLKGRQVFLLDPMLATGGTLIAAIDLMLERGANQITAICLLSAPEGIAAVEAALAGRDVDVTLVTAAVDEKLNEKGYIVPGLGDAGDRLFGVV
;
A
#
# COMPACT_ATOMS: atom_id res chain seq x y z
N MET A 1 -39.74 -20.41 23.07
CA MET A 1 -40.62 -20.43 21.89
C MET A 1 -41.51 -19.18 21.97
N TYR A 2 -40.97 -17.99 21.65
CA TYR A 2 -41.65 -16.70 21.52
C TYR A 2 -40.56 -15.59 21.41
N VAL A 3 -39.87 -15.49 20.24
CA VAL A 3 -39.11 -14.25 19.84
C VAL A 3 -38.81 -14.31 18.31
N ALA A 4 -39.68 -14.86 17.50
CA ALA A 4 -39.46 -14.95 16.05
C ALA A 4 -40.58 -14.31 15.19
N LEU A 5 -41.35 -13.37 15.70
CA LEU A 5 -42.54 -12.86 15.00
C LEU A 5 -42.68 -11.30 14.93
N LEU A 6 -41.61 -10.54 15.13
CA LEU A 6 -41.69 -9.07 15.11
C LEU A 6 -40.80 -8.35 14.10
N PHE A 7 -40.20 -9.05 13.13
CA PHE A 7 -39.33 -8.42 12.11
C PHE A 7 -39.85 -8.46 10.66
N LYS A 8 -41.12 -8.81 10.43
CA LYS A 8 -41.71 -8.89 9.07
C LYS A 8 -42.69 -7.77 8.69
N ALA A 9 -42.85 -6.73 9.48
CA ALA A 9 -43.89 -5.70 9.24
C ALA A 9 -43.40 -4.27 9.01
N ARG A 10 -42.14 -4.00 8.74
CA ARG A 10 -41.64 -2.62 8.50
C ARG A 10 -40.93 -2.38 7.16
N SER A 11 -40.99 -3.29 6.21
CA SER A 11 -40.36 -3.10 4.89
C SER A 11 -41.35 -2.84 3.74
N ALA A 12 -42.63 -2.68 4.00
CA ALA A 12 -43.65 -2.53 2.95
C ALA A 12 -44.21 -1.10 2.79
N TYR A 13 -43.67 -0.08 3.48
CA TYR A 13 -44.28 1.27 3.48
C TYR A 13 -43.40 2.37 2.84
N LEU A 14 -42.26 2.04 2.24
CA LEU A 14 -41.36 3.05 1.63
C LEU A 14 -41.17 2.92 0.11
N PHE A 15 -42.03 2.18 -0.61
CA PHE A 15 -41.94 2.04 -2.09
C PHE A 15 -43.18 2.55 -2.81
N ARG A 16 -43.81 3.63 -2.35
CA ARG A 16 -44.98 4.22 -3.04
C ARG A 16 -44.87 5.71 -3.23
N GLN A 17 -43.76 6.23 -3.71
CA GLN A 17 -43.70 7.55 -4.34
C GLN A 17 -42.39 7.68 -5.14
N LEU A 18 -42.36 7.18 -6.37
CA LEU A 18 -41.58 7.75 -7.47
C LEU A 18 -42.25 7.32 -8.79
N SER A 19 -42.77 8.27 -9.37
CA SER A 19 -43.28 8.66 -10.68
C SER A 19 -43.13 7.74 -11.92
N PRO A 20 -44.04 7.84 -12.91
CA PRO A 20 -44.26 6.88 -13.96
C PRO A 20 -43.53 7.26 -15.28
N ILE A 21 -42.31 6.83 -15.43
CA ILE A 21 -41.62 6.79 -16.73
C ILE A 21 -40.78 5.53 -16.80
N CYS A 22 -41.38 4.41 -17.09
CA CYS A 22 -40.74 3.25 -17.76
C CYS A 22 -41.77 2.14 -17.95
N ASN A 23 -42.80 2.41 -18.74
CA ASN A 23 -43.76 1.41 -19.18
C ASN A 23 -43.65 1.26 -20.69
N ARG A 24 -42.57 0.61 -21.15
CA ARG A 24 -42.49 -0.05 -22.45
C ARG A 24 -41.23 -0.91 -22.50
N VAL A 25 -41.39 -2.14 -22.29
CA VAL A 25 -40.69 -3.33 -22.77
C VAL A 25 -40.89 -4.44 -21.73
N SER A 26 -42.03 -5.06 -21.76
CA SER A 26 -42.22 -6.36 -21.12
C SER A 26 -43.43 -7.05 -21.77
N ARG A 27 -43.20 -7.64 -22.92
CA ARG A 27 -43.97 -8.77 -23.44
C ARG A 27 -43.03 -9.51 -24.36
N HIS A 28 -42.42 -10.55 -23.86
CA HIS A 28 -42.17 -11.87 -24.48
C HIS A 28 -41.08 -12.60 -23.69
N LEU A 29 -41.50 -13.77 -23.30
CA LEU A 29 -40.72 -15.00 -23.05
C LEU A 29 -40.87 -15.53 -21.62
N ALA A 30 -42.01 -16.22 -21.47
CA ALA A 30 -42.08 -17.35 -20.56
C ALA A 30 -41.41 -18.56 -21.24
N THR A 31 -40.87 -19.45 -20.43
CA THR A 31 -40.29 -20.79 -20.71
C THR A 31 -38.78 -20.80 -20.96
N SER A 32 -38.04 -21.11 -19.89
CA SER A 32 -37.08 -22.23 -19.83
C SER A 32 -36.30 -22.15 -18.51
N VAL A 33 -36.67 -22.99 -17.56
CA VAL A 33 -35.85 -23.28 -16.37
C VAL A 33 -34.73 -24.20 -16.86
N THR A 34 -33.52 -23.64 -16.99
CA THR A 34 -32.30 -24.44 -17.21
C THR A 34 -31.41 -24.29 -15.98
N LEU A 35 -31.15 -25.44 -15.36
CA LEU A 35 -30.19 -25.63 -14.26
C LEU A 35 -28.87 -24.93 -14.54
N ILE A 36 -28.54 -23.93 -13.71
CA ILE A 36 -27.23 -23.31 -13.75
C ILE A 36 -26.27 -24.15 -12.92
N THR A 37 -25.54 -25.01 -13.61
CA THR A 37 -24.36 -25.68 -13.08
C THR A 37 -23.18 -24.78 -13.10
N LYS A 38 -22.48 -24.68 -11.94
CA LYS A 38 -21.09 -24.20 -11.68
C LYS A 38 -20.71 -22.80 -12.14
N PRO A 39 -20.27 -21.92 -11.23
CA PRO A 39 -19.54 -20.72 -11.60
C PRO A 39 -18.15 -21.14 -12.12
N ARG A 40 -17.90 -20.99 -13.40
CA ARG A 40 -16.54 -20.92 -13.94
C ARG A 40 -15.89 -19.69 -13.34
N SER A 41 -14.88 -19.90 -12.49
CA SER A 41 -13.93 -18.87 -12.09
C SER A 41 -13.25 -18.33 -13.35
N ARG A 42 -13.80 -17.28 -13.94
CA ARG A 42 -13.01 -16.46 -14.85
C ARG A 42 -12.00 -15.73 -13.97
N LEU A 43 -10.78 -16.22 -13.98
CA LEU A 43 -9.63 -15.41 -13.63
C LEU A 43 -9.75 -14.14 -14.48
N TRP A 44 -10.15 -13.04 -13.83
CA TRP A 44 -10.11 -11.72 -14.42
C TRP A 44 -8.64 -11.38 -14.63
N LYS A 45 -8.16 -11.55 -15.87
CA LYS A 45 -6.91 -10.94 -16.33
C LYS A 45 -7.29 -9.53 -16.74
N PRO A 46 -6.82 -8.49 -16.06
CA PRO A 46 -6.95 -7.14 -16.59
C PRO A 46 -6.21 -7.11 -17.92
N ASP A 47 -6.92 -6.82 -19.01
CA ASP A 47 -6.31 -6.51 -20.28
C ASP A 47 -5.35 -5.34 -20.03
N ARG A 48 -4.04 -5.57 -20.20
CA ARG A 48 -3.02 -4.53 -20.10
C ARG A 48 -3.27 -3.54 -21.25
N CYS A 49 -3.91 -2.44 -20.95
CA CYS A 49 -4.00 -1.29 -21.84
C CYS A 49 -2.58 -0.77 -22.04
N SER A 50 -2.18 -0.51 -23.29
CA SER A 50 -0.87 0.03 -23.66
C SER A 50 -0.58 1.46 -23.14
N TYR A 51 -1.45 1.99 -22.28
CA TYR A 51 -1.35 3.25 -21.54
C TYR A 51 -1.44 3.05 -20.01
N CYS A 52 -1.12 1.85 -19.50
CA CYS A 52 -1.11 1.64 -18.06
C CYS A 52 -0.02 2.49 -17.41
N GLU A 53 -0.40 3.36 -16.49
CA GLU A 53 0.51 3.99 -15.55
C GLU A 53 1.37 2.89 -14.90
N HIS A 54 2.69 2.94 -15.09
CA HIS A 54 3.64 1.95 -14.58
C HIS A 54 3.77 1.99 -13.07
N VAL A 55 3.27 3.06 -12.44
CA VAL A 55 3.26 3.26 -10.99
C VAL A 55 1.84 3.55 -10.52
N ARG A 56 1.27 2.63 -9.76
CA ARG A 56 -0.02 2.85 -9.11
C ARG A 56 0.17 3.69 -7.85
N LYS A 57 -0.49 4.83 -7.78
CA LYS A 57 -0.47 5.73 -6.61
C LYS A 57 -1.65 5.46 -5.70
N LEU A 58 -1.40 5.27 -4.42
CA LEU A 58 -2.40 5.15 -3.37
C LEU A 58 -2.13 6.21 -2.30
N ILE A 59 -2.79 7.36 -2.44
CA ILE A 59 -2.79 8.41 -1.43
C ILE A 59 -3.90 8.06 -0.43
N THR A 60 -3.54 7.83 0.83
CA THR A 60 -4.47 7.30 1.81
C THR A 60 -5.21 8.44 2.52
N GLU A 61 -6.38 8.80 2.01
CA GLU A 61 -7.26 9.81 2.61
C GLU A 61 -8.07 9.21 3.76
N HIS A 62 -7.61 9.40 4.99
CA HIS A 62 -8.29 8.96 6.19
C HIS A 62 -8.13 9.96 7.33
N PRO A 63 -9.19 10.35 8.08
CA PRO A 63 -9.11 11.35 9.15
C PRO A 63 -8.06 11.06 10.23
N LEU A 64 -7.87 9.80 10.61
CA LEU A 64 -6.84 9.40 11.58
C LEU A 64 -5.42 9.57 11.02
N ILE A 65 -5.22 9.32 9.74
CA ILE A 65 -3.92 9.53 9.08
C ILE A 65 -3.62 11.03 9.05
N SER A 66 -4.57 11.85 8.62
CA SER A 66 -4.43 13.30 8.59
C SER A 66 -4.16 13.89 9.98
N HIS A 67 -4.87 13.41 11.00
CA HIS A 67 -4.65 13.84 12.40
C HIS A 67 -3.23 13.53 12.87
N LYS A 68 -2.76 12.27 12.68
CA LYS A 68 -1.43 11.85 13.10
C LYS A 68 -0.33 12.57 12.30
N LEU A 69 -0.56 12.77 11.00
CA LEU A 69 0.36 13.49 10.14
C LEU A 69 0.49 14.97 10.57
N THR A 70 -0.62 15.61 10.98
CA THR A 70 -0.58 16.98 11.51
C THR A 70 0.33 17.06 12.74
N ALA A 71 0.19 16.13 13.68
CA ALA A 71 1.05 16.09 14.87
C ALA A 71 2.53 15.74 14.51
N LEU A 72 2.73 14.89 13.53
CA LEU A 72 4.07 14.53 13.04
C LEU A 72 4.80 15.73 12.42
N ARG A 73 4.07 16.60 11.71
CA ARG A 73 4.62 17.81 11.08
C ARG A 73 5.04 18.90 12.07
N ASP A 74 4.39 18.96 13.24
CA ASP A 74 4.67 20.02 14.23
C ASP A 74 6.15 19.96 14.68
N GLU A 75 6.86 21.06 14.55
CA GLU A 75 8.27 21.16 14.93
C GLU A 75 8.53 20.91 16.42
N ARG A 76 7.50 21.12 17.25
CA ARG A 76 7.55 20.89 18.71
C ARG A 76 7.40 19.41 19.08
N THR A 77 7.04 18.55 18.12
CA THR A 77 6.94 17.10 18.38
C THR A 77 8.32 16.53 18.64
N ASP A 78 8.53 16.04 19.85
CA ASP A 78 9.81 15.42 20.25
C ASP A 78 10.06 14.08 19.55
N SER A 79 11.33 13.64 19.53
CA SER A 79 11.72 12.39 18.84
C SER A 79 10.98 11.14 19.34
N PRO A 80 10.74 10.93 20.65
CA PRO A 80 9.93 9.78 21.11
C PRO A 80 8.49 9.80 20.57
N THR A 81 7.84 10.96 20.58
CA THR A 81 6.49 11.11 20.04
C THR A 81 6.49 10.96 18.53
N PHE A 82 7.52 11.52 17.84
CA PHE A 82 7.67 11.38 16.39
C PHE A 82 7.81 9.90 15.98
N ARG A 83 8.66 9.13 16.67
CA ARG A 83 8.81 7.67 16.42
C ARG A 83 7.49 6.94 16.57
N ARG A 84 6.77 7.19 17.67
CA ARG A 84 5.45 6.56 17.91
C ARG A 84 4.43 6.91 16.83
N LEU A 85 4.35 8.19 16.42
CA LEU A 85 3.43 8.62 15.36
C LEU A 85 3.80 8.02 14.00
N ALA A 86 5.09 7.93 13.68
CA ALA A 86 5.58 7.30 12.45
C ALA A 86 5.20 5.81 12.42
N ASP A 87 5.41 5.07 13.51
CA ASP A 87 5.02 3.67 13.66
C ASP A 87 3.50 3.46 13.49
N GLU A 88 2.69 4.31 14.13
CA GLU A 88 1.23 4.26 14.01
C GLU A 88 0.76 4.57 12.59
N LEU A 89 1.35 5.58 11.92
CA LEU A 89 1.04 5.91 10.52
C LEU A 89 1.41 4.77 9.59
N VAL A 90 2.61 4.21 9.74
CA VAL A 90 3.05 3.08 8.92
C VAL A 90 2.11 1.89 9.06
N THR A 91 1.64 1.58 10.26
CA THR A 91 0.66 0.49 10.46
C THR A 91 -0.61 0.72 9.62
N LEU A 92 -1.13 1.95 9.56
CA LEU A 92 -2.30 2.29 8.76
C LEU A 92 -2.01 2.22 7.24
N LEU A 93 -0.87 2.77 6.81
CA LEU A 93 -0.45 2.71 5.41
C LEU A 93 -0.16 1.28 4.95
N ALA A 94 0.47 0.47 5.79
CA ALA A 94 0.76 -0.93 5.52
C ALA A 94 -0.53 -1.76 5.37
N TYR A 95 -1.56 -1.47 6.17
CA TYR A 95 -2.87 -2.10 6.00
C TYR A 95 -3.44 -1.84 4.59
N GLU A 96 -3.37 -0.61 4.11
CA GLU A 96 -3.79 -0.26 2.75
C GLU A 96 -2.86 -0.86 1.68
N ALA A 97 -1.55 -0.82 1.92
CA ALA A 97 -0.53 -1.38 1.01
C ALA A 97 -0.66 -2.89 0.80
N THR A 98 -1.21 -3.60 1.77
CA THR A 98 -1.36 -5.06 1.75
C THR A 98 -2.70 -5.54 1.19
N ARG A 99 -3.57 -4.66 0.64
CA ARG A 99 -4.86 -5.06 0.04
C ARG A 99 -4.72 -6.09 -1.08
N SER A 100 -3.60 -6.10 -1.79
CA SER A 100 -3.31 -7.05 -2.88
C SER A 100 -2.36 -8.18 -2.46
N ILE A 101 -2.17 -8.39 -1.14
CA ILE A 101 -1.31 -9.46 -0.66
C ILE A 101 -1.86 -10.83 -1.08
N ARG A 102 -0.98 -11.72 -1.52
CA ARG A 102 -1.39 -13.02 -2.01
C ARG A 102 -1.77 -13.95 -0.87
N VAL A 103 -2.90 -14.64 -1.06
CA VAL A 103 -3.43 -15.60 -0.09
C VAL A 103 -3.85 -16.88 -0.79
N ASP A 104 -3.66 -18.02 -0.09
CA ASP A 104 -4.13 -19.33 -0.50
C ASP A 104 -5.34 -19.72 0.34
N ALA A 105 -6.31 -20.38 -0.30
CA ALA A 105 -7.44 -20.96 0.41
C ALA A 105 -6.98 -22.11 1.32
N VAL A 106 -7.54 -22.18 2.52
CA VAL A 106 -7.25 -23.23 3.50
C VAL A 106 -8.53 -23.65 4.23
N THR A 107 -8.65 -24.94 4.52
CA THR A 107 -9.70 -25.43 5.42
C THR A 107 -9.09 -25.63 6.81
N VAL A 108 -9.70 -25.04 7.81
CA VAL A 108 -9.30 -25.21 9.21
C VAL A 108 -10.43 -25.89 10.01
N GLN A 109 -10.06 -26.69 11.02
CA GLN A 109 -11.02 -27.24 11.95
C GLN A 109 -11.22 -26.22 13.08
N THR A 110 -12.44 -25.72 13.23
CA THR A 110 -12.84 -24.92 14.39
C THR A 110 -13.33 -25.84 15.51
N PRO A 111 -13.55 -25.35 16.73
CA PRO A 111 -14.16 -26.15 17.79
C PRO A 111 -15.53 -26.70 17.48
N VAL A 112 -16.23 -26.14 16.46
CA VAL A 112 -17.62 -26.49 16.13
C VAL A 112 -17.70 -27.28 14.82
N ALA A 113 -17.02 -26.82 13.75
CA ALA A 113 -17.11 -27.44 12.42
C ALA A 113 -15.92 -27.00 11.52
N PRO A 114 -15.65 -27.71 10.41
CA PRO A 114 -14.69 -27.22 9.40
C PRO A 114 -15.11 -25.87 8.83
N ALA A 115 -14.15 -24.95 8.70
CA ALA A 115 -14.34 -23.63 8.12
C ALA A 115 -13.35 -23.38 6.97
N GLN A 116 -13.82 -22.68 5.94
CA GLN A 116 -12.95 -22.16 4.87
C GLN A 116 -12.34 -20.83 5.32
N GLY A 117 -11.04 -20.67 5.08
CA GLY A 117 -10.30 -19.47 5.39
C GLY A 117 -9.19 -19.23 4.37
N VAL A 118 -8.31 -18.29 4.69
CA VAL A 118 -7.13 -17.97 3.89
C VAL A 118 -5.88 -17.88 4.75
N ARG A 119 -4.73 -18.11 4.15
CA ARG A 119 -3.40 -17.85 4.73
C ARG A 119 -2.54 -17.15 3.68
N LEU A 120 -1.50 -16.46 4.13
CA LEU A 120 -0.54 -15.84 3.21
C LEU A 120 0.11 -16.90 2.32
N SER A 121 0.19 -16.62 1.02
CA SER A 121 0.82 -17.50 0.04
C SER A 121 2.35 -17.50 0.19
N ALA A 122 2.96 -18.62 -0.15
CA ALA A 122 4.41 -18.68 -0.36
C ALA A 122 4.78 -18.17 -1.79
N PRO A 123 5.99 -17.64 -1.99
CA PRO A 123 6.99 -17.29 -0.97
C PRO A 123 6.53 -16.09 -0.13
N THR A 124 7.01 -16.03 1.13
CA THR A 124 6.68 -14.93 2.05
C THR A 124 7.15 -13.58 1.49
N PRO A 125 6.42 -12.48 1.76
CA PRO A 125 6.86 -11.14 1.42
C PRO A 125 8.21 -10.78 2.05
N VAL A 126 8.89 -9.78 1.48
CA VAL A 126 10.10 -9.18 2.03
C VAL A 126 9.84 -7.73 2.37
N VAL A 127 10.26 -7.31 3.56
CA VAL A 127 10.19 -5.93 4.02
C VAL A 127 11.60 -5.36 4.08
N ILE A 128 11.82 -4.22 3.43
CA ILE A 128 13.15 -3.62 3.30
C ILE A 128 13.08 -2.14 3.69
N PRO A 129 13.45 -1.80 4.94
CA PRO A 129 13.65 -0.40 5.29
C PRO A 129 14.90 0.15 4.61
N ILE A 130 14.77 1.34 4.02
CA ILE A 130 15.90 2.11 3.51
C ILE A 130 16.48 2.90 4.68
N LEU A 131 17.67 2.49 5.10
CA LEU A 131 18.33 3.05 6.26
C LEU A 131 18.87 4.48 5.97
N ARG A 132 18.87 5.38 6.94
CA ARG A 132 18.51 5.20 8.37
C ARG A 132 17.00 5.35 8.62
N ALA A 133 16.33 6.31 7.96
CA ALA A 133 15.00 6.78 8.31
C ALA A 133 13.91 5.70 8.17
N GLY A 134 14.01 4.81 7.17
CA GLY A 134 13.08 3.70 6.99
C GLY A 134 13.04 2.70 8.17
N LEU A 135 14.11 2.66 8.99
CA LEU A 135 14.13 1.82 10.19
C LEU A 135 13.01 2.19 11.18
N GLY A 136 12.67 3.48 11.28
CA GLY A 136 11.55 3.95 12.11
C GLY A 136 10.17 3.49 11.66
N MET A 137 10.08 2.84 10.49
CA MET A 137 8.86 2.31 9.91
C MET A 137 8.74 0.77 10.07
N LEU A 138 9.82 0.10 10.45
CA LEU A 138 9.91 -1.36 10.41
C LEU A 138 8.94 -2.04 11.39
N ASP A 139 8.86 -1.57 12.62
CA ASP A 139 8.03 -2.18 13.67
C ASP A 139 6.54 -2.15 13.29
N GLY A 140 6.05 -1.04 12.74
CA GLY A 140 4.67 -0.92 12.25
C GLY A 140 4.35 -1.92 11.14
N MET A 141 5.29 -2.13 10.23
CA MET A 141 5.11 -3.08 9.12
C MET A 141 5.18 -4.53 9.59
N THR A 142 6.17 -4.90 10.40
CA THR A 142 6.35 -6.27 10.88
C THR A 142 5.29 -6.71 11.88
N ARG A 143 4.69 -5.77 12.60
CA ARG A 143 3.50 -6.05 13.44
C ARG A 143 2.32 -6.52 12.59
N LEU A 144 2.16 -5.96 11.39
CA LEU A 144 1.10 -6.35 10.45
C LEU A 144 1.46 -7.64 9.70
N LEU A 145 2.73 -7.81 9.31
CA LEU A 145 3.26 -8.96 8.57
C LEU A 145 4.36 -9.67 9.37
N PRO A 146 4.02 -10.36 10.48
CA PRO A 146 5.02 -10.95 11.39
C PRO A 146 5.83 -12.09 10.76
N THR A 147 5.36 -12.66 9.66
CA THR A 147 6.05 -13.75 8.94
C THR A 147 6.88 -13.27 7.75
N ALA A 148 6.87 -11.96 7.48
CA ALA A 148 7.69 -11.40 6.40
C ALA A 148 9.18 -11.51 6.76
N GLU A 149 9.98 -11.80 5.74
CA GLU A 149 11.44 -11.72 5.86
C GLU A 149 11.88 -10.26 5.83
N VAL A 150 12.87 -9.89 6.61
CA VAL A 150 13.39 -8.52 6.69
C VAL A 150 14.77 -8.46 6.07
N GLY A 151 14.94 -7.59 5.07
CA GLY A 151 16.23 -7.18 4.54
C GLY A 151 16.55 -5.74 4.97
N PHE A 152 17.80 -5.31 4.79
CA PHE A 152 18.23 -3.95 5.10
C PHE A 152 19.01 -3.36 3.93
N LEU A 153 18.62 -2.16 3.52
CA LEU A 153 19.29 -1.40 2.48
C LEU A 153 19.77 -0.07 3.06
N GLY A 154 21.09 0.09 3.17
CA GLY A 154 21.70 1.35 3.58
C GLY A 154 22.05 2.19 2.38
N MET A 155 21.45 3.36 2.27
CA MET A 155 21.71 4.33 1.20
C MET A 155 22.06 5.69 1.80
N VAL A 156 23.00 6.36 1.20
CA VAL A 156 23.37 7.74 1.52
C VAL A 156 23.36 8.55 0.23
N ARG A 157 22.89 9.78 0.34
CA ARG A 157 22.99 10.73 -0.77
C ARG A 157 24.31 11.49 -0.65
N ASP A 158 25.08 11.50 -1.71
CA ASP A 158 26.25 12.35 -1.83
C ASP A 158 25.82 13.82 -1.78
N HIS A 159 26.49 14.62 -0.95
CA HIS A 159 26.10 16.02 -0.71
C HIS A 159 26.32 16.92 -1.92
N ASP A 160 27.30 16.60 -2.75
CA ASP A 160 27.70 17.43 -3.90
C ASP A 160 26.98 17.00 -5.18
N THR A 161 26.93 15.70 -5.45
CA THR A 161 26.33 15.15 -6.68
C THR A 161 24.86 14.80 -6.54
N LEU A 162 24.35 14.73 -5.31
CA LEU A 162 22.99 14.27 -4.95
C LEU A 162 22.69 12.84 -5.42
N GLN A 163 23.71 12.08 -5.86
CA GLN A 163 23.55 10.71 -6.29
C GLN A 163 23.46 9.77 -5.09
N PRO A 164 22.56 8.78 -5.12
CA PRO A 164 22.49 7.76 -4.07
C PRO A 164 23.67 6.78 -4.21
N SER A 165 24.30 6.45 -3.08
CA SER A 165 25.28 5.38 -2.97
C SER A 165 24.85 4.38 -1.91
N THR A 166 25.12 3.08 -2.15
CA THR A 166 24.76 2.00 -1.22
C THR A 166 25.95 1.70 -0.31
N TYR A 167 25.76 1.81 1.01
CA TYR A 167 26.79 1.46 2.00
C TYR A 167 26.48 0.17 2.76
N ALA A 168 25.25 -0.31 2.72
CA ALA A 168 24.85 -1.58 3.33
C ALA A 168 23.81 -2.28 2.45
N ASP A 169 24.06 -3.55 2.18
CA ASP A 169 23.21 -4.42 1.39
C ASP A 169 23.09 -5.77 2.11
N ARG A 170 21.97 -5.97 2.79
CA ARG A 170 21.59 -7.18 3.50
C ARG A 170 20.19 -7.60 3.07
N ILE A 171 20.01 -7.80 1.78
CA ILE A 171 18.76 -8.18 1.15
C ILE A 171 18.90 -9.61 0.61
N PRO A 172 17.83 -10.45 0.62
CA PRO A 172 17.85 -11.75 -0.02
C PRO A 172 18.34 -11.68 -1.48
N GLY A 173 19.20 -12.60 -1.87
CA GLY A 173 19.80 -12.60 -3.20
C GLY A 173 18.82 -12.91 -4.33
N ASP A 174 17.70 -13.61 -4.03
CA ASP A 174 16.63 -13.94 -4.98
C ASP A 174 15.29 -13.43 -4.45
N LEU A 175 14.68 -12.52 -5.21
CA LEU A 175 13.38 -11.93 -4.93
C LEU A 175 12.30 -12.36 -5.93
N LYS A 176 12.62 -13.33 -6.80
CA LYS A 176 11.71 -13.79 -7.83
C LYS A 176 10.40 -14.33 -7.23
N GLY A 177 9.30 -13.78 -7.73
CA GLY A 177 7.96 -14.17 -7.27
C GLY A 177 7.60 -13.69 -5.87
N ARG A 178 8.43 -12.91 -5.19
CA ARG A 178 8.16 -12.33 -3.88
C ARG A 178 7.56 -10.93 -4.01
N GLN A 179 6.66 -10.58 -3.10
CA GLN A 179 6.19 -9.20 -2.93
C GLN A 179 7.20 -8.46 -2.05
N VAL A 180 7.70 -7.33 -2.54
CA VAL A 180 8.70 -6.51 -1.84
C VAL A 180 8.04 -5.24 -1.34
N PHE A 181 8.22 -4.95 -0.04
CA PHE A 181 7.78 -3.70 0.58
C PHE A 181 8.99 -2.86 0.95
N LEU A 182 9.18 -1.75 0.26
CA LEU A 182 10.23 -0.76 0.55
C LEU A 182 9.67 0.28 1.53
N LEU A 183 10.40 0.57 2.60
CA LEU A 183 10.00 1.56 3.60
C LEU A 183 10.96 2.75 3.54
N ASP A 184 10.47 3.89 3.10
CA ASP A 184 11.20 5.15 3.05
C ASP A 184 10.24 6.29 3.43
N PRO A 185 10.44 7.00 4.56
CA PRO A 185 9.46 7.97 5.02
C PRO A 185 9.23 9.15 4.07
N MET A 186 10.21 9.51 3.24
CA MET A 186 10.16 10.76 2.47
C MET A 186 10.50 10.52 1.00
N LEU A 187 9.49 10.55 0.12
CA LEU A 187 9.71 10.57 -1.32
C LEU A 187 9.88 12.03 -1.79
N ALA A 188 11.10 12.55 -1.68
CA ALA A 188 11.44 13.91 -2.09
C ALA A 188 11.80 13.97 -3.60
N THR A 189 13.06 13.78 -3.96
CA THR A 189 13.53 13.81 -5.37
C THR A 189 13.34 12.49 -6.12
N GLY A 190 13.07 11.38 -5.41
CA GLY A 190 12.90 10.06 -6.00
C GLY A 190 14.19 9.25 -6.19
N GLY A 191 15.36 9.88 -6.17
CA GLY A 191 16.63 9.18 -6.50
C GLY A 191 16.91 7.96 -5.64
N THR A 192 16.73 8.04 -4.32
CA THR A 192 16.92 6.92 -3.39
C THR A 192 15.96 5.77 -3.69
N LEU A 193 14.67 6.09 -3.89
CA LEU A 193 13.67 5.08 -4.17
C LEU A 193 13.89 4.40 -5.53
N ILE A 194 14.29 5.15 -6.57
CA ILE A 194 14.62 4.62 -7.89
C ILE A 194 15.79 3.63 -7.79
N ALA A 195 16.88 4.03 -7.13
CA ALA A 195 18.04 3.16 -6.94
C ALA A 195 17.71 1.90 -6.13
N ALA A 196 16.84 2.02 -5.12
CA ALA A 196 16.35 0.87 -4.36
C ALA A 196 15.52 -0.08 -5.25
N ILE A 197 14.62 0.47 -6.07
CA ILE A 197 13.82 -0.33 -7.02
C ILE A 197 14.72 -1.03 -8.03
N ASP A 198 15.71 -0.35 -8.59
CA ASP A 198 16.67 -0.93 -9.54
C ASP A 198 17.36 -2.15 -8.93
N LEU A 199 17.85 -2.03 -7.71
CA LEU A 199 18.48 -3.15 -6.99
C LEU A 199 17.50 -4.32 -6.76
N MET A 200 16.21 -4.05 -6.49
CA MET A 200 15.21 -5.12 -6.37
C MET A 200 14.96 -5.82 -7.69
N LEU A 201 14.91 -5.07 -8.81
CA LEU A 201 14.74 -5.62 -10.15
C LEU A 201 15.92 -6.49 -10.56
N GLU A 202 17.16 -6.09 -10.26
CA GLU A 202 18.37 -6.90 -10.47
C GLU A 202 18.30 -8.26 -9.77
N ARG A 203 17.58 -8.34 -8.64
CA ARG A 203 17.33 -9.57 -7.88
C ARG A 203 16.07 -10.33 -8.27
N GLY A 204 15.42 -9.91 -9.35
CA GLY A 204 14.28 -10.61 -9.93
C GLY A 204 12.94 -10.25 -9.31
N ALA A 205 12.84 -9.21 -8.47
CA ALA A 205 11.56 -8.70 -8.02
C ALA A 205 10.80 -8.09 -9.20
N ASN A 206 9.49 -8.34 -9.28
CA ASN A 206 8.60 -7.73 -10.27
C ASN A 206 7.33 -7.14 -9.65
N GLN A 207 7.20 -7.20 -8.33
CA GLN A 207 6.08 -6.67 -7.58
C GLN A 207 6.59 -5.93 -6.35
N ILE A 208 6.59 -4.60 -6.41
CA ILE A 208 7.21 -3.73 -5.40
C ILE A 208 6.17 -2.76 -4.89
N THR A 209 6.08 -2.61 -3.58
CA THR A 209 5.26 -1.58 -2.93
C THR A 209 6.15 -0.69 -2.09
N ALA A 210 6.22 0.59 -2.44
CA ALA A 210 6.90 1.59 -1.64
C ALA A 210 5.90 2.27 -0.69
N ILE A 211 6.25 2.37 0.59
CA ILE A 211 5.44 3.03 1.61
C ILE A 211 6.19 4.26 2.10
N CYS A 212 5.57 5.44 1.92
CA CYS A 212 6.11 6.73 2.32
C CYS A 212 5.16 7.44 3.28
N LEU A 213 5.67 8.21 4.23
CA LEU A 213 4.84 9.10 5.06
C LEU A 213 4.43 10.34 4.26
N LEU A 214 5.37 10.93 3.52
CA LEU A 214 5.15 12.07 2.64
C LEU A 214 5.82 11.88 1.29
N SER A 215 5.20 12.46 0.26
CA SER A 215 5.73 12.48 -1.10
C SER A 215 5.66 13.89 -1.69
N ALA A 216 6.61 14.22 -2.56
CA ALA A 216 6.55 15.40 -3.40
C ALA A 216 6.14 15.02 -4.84
N PRO A 217 5.44 15.91 -5.56
CA PRO A 217 5.08 15.66 -6.96
C PRO A 217 6.29 15.37 -7.85
N GLU A 218 7.40 16.08 -7.62
CA GLU A 218 8.64 15.90 -8.36
C GLU A 218 9.24 14.50 -8.17
N GLY A 219 9.22 13.98 -6.93
CA GLY A 219 9.70 12.63 -6.64
C GLY A 219 8.82 11.56 -7.27
N ILE A 220 7.51 11.73 -7.23
CA ILE A 220 6.56 10.83 -7.89
C ILE A 220 6.82 10.81 -9.39
N ALA A 221 6.90 11.99 -10.03
CA ALA A 221 7.16 12.11 -11.46
C ALA A 221 8.52 11.49 -11.86
N ALA A 222 9.57 11.66 -11.04
CA ALA A 222 10.86 11.05 -11.28
C ALA A 222 10.80 9.52 -11.26
N VAL A 223 10.09 8.93 -10.28
CA VAL A 223 9.88 7.48 -10.20
C VAL A 223 9.07 6.98 -11.39
N GLU A 224 8.00 7.65 -11.78
CA GLU A 224 7.19 7.30 -12.95
C GLU A 224 8.03 7.32 -14.24
N ALA A 225 8.83 8.37 -14.43
CA ALA A 225 9.70 8.49 -15.59
C ALA A 225 10.79 7.39 -15.64
N ALA A 226 11.40 7.07 -14.50
CA ALA A 226 12.44 6.03 -14.42
C ALA A 226 11.90 4.63 -14.67
N LEU A 227 10.63 4.38 -14.37
CA LEU A 227 9.98 3.07 -14.54
C LEU A 227 9.22 2.92 -15.85
N ALA A 228 9.13 3.98 -16.65
CA ALA A 228 8.42 3.95 -17.93
C ALA A 228 8.98 2.86 -18.86
N GLY A 229 8.12 1.98 -19.35
CA GLY A 229 8.48 0.87 -20.25
C GLY A 229 9.15 -0.34 -19.60
N ARG A 230 9.30 -0.36 -18.25
CA ARG A 230 9.82 -1.52 -17.52
C ARG A 230 8.71 -2.52 -17.19
N ASP A 231 9.00 -3.81 -17.20
CA ASP A 231 8.04 -4.87 -16.82
C ASP A 231 8.05 -5.09 -15.30
N VAL A 232 7.51 -4.10 -14.57
CA VAL A 232 7.41 -4.14 -13.10
C VAL A 232 6.07 -3.56 -12.64
N ASP A 233 5.46 -4.15 -11.63
CA ASP A 233 4.27 -3.62 -10.94
C ASP A 233 4.73 -2.87 -9.68
N VAL A 234 4.72 -1.55 -9.74
CA VAL A 234 5.09 -0.70 -8.60
C VAL A 234 3.85 0.01 -8.05
N THR A 235 3.65 -0.11 -6.75
CA THR A 235 2.64 0.65 -6.02
C THR A 235 3.33 1.60 -5.05
N LEU A 236 3.03 2.89 -5.15
CA LEU A 236 3.43 3.91 -4.18
C LEU A 236 2.27 4.18 -3.23
N VAL A 237 2.47 3.94 -1.95
CA VAL A 237 1.51 4.25 -0.88
C VAL A 237 2.04 5.39 -0.05
N THR A 238 1.27 6.47 0.11
CA THR A 238 1.69 7.64 0.87
C THR A 238 0.54 8.23 1.69
N ALA A 239 0.84 8.82 2.85
CA ALA A 239 -0.17 9.47 3.66
C ALA A 239 -0.60 10.82 3.07
N ALA A 240 0.31 11.53 2.39
CA ALA A 240 -0.02 12.76 1.69
C ALA A 240 1.01 13.05 0.58
N VAL A 241 0.58 13.84 -0.40
CA VAL A 241 1.44 14.48 -1.38
C VAL A 241 1.44 15.98 -1.08
N ASP A 242 2.62 16.53 -0.81
CA ASP A 242 2.81 17.94 -0.49
C ASP A 242 2.99 18.80 -1.76
N GLU A 243 3.15 20.11 -1.58
CA GLU A 243 3.06 21.06 -2.70
C GLU A 243 4.23 20.95 -3.69
N LYS A 244 5.47 20.87 -3.16
CA LYS A 244 6.70 20.93 -3.97
C LYS A 244 7.95 20.60 -3.15
N LEU A 245 9.10 20.59 -3.82
CA LEU A 245 10.42 20.68 -3.19
C LEU A 245 10.91 22.12 -3.12
N ASN A 246 11.68 22.45 -2.06
CA ASN A 246 12.44 23.68 -2.03
C ASN A 246 13.80 23.51 -2.75
N GLU A 247 14.58 24.60 -2.83
CA GLU A 247 15.90 24.63 -3.49
C GLU A 247 16.92 23.64 -2.91
N LYS A 248 16.73 23.21 -1.66
CA LYS A 248 17.57 22.21 -0.98
C LYS A 248 17.04 20.78 -1.09
N GLY A 249 15.95 20.56 -1.84
CA GLY A 249 15.33 19.27 -2.04
C GLY A 249 14.47 18.78 -0.86
N TYR A 250 14.08 19.65 0.07
CA TYR A 250 13.12 19.32 1.12
C TYR A 250 11.68 19.47 0.64
N ILE A 251 10.82 18.59 1.08
CA ILE A 251 9.36 18.66 0.84
C ILE A 251 8.78 19.87 1.58
N VAL A 252 7.91 20.61 0.93
CA VAL A 252 7.22 21.81 1.46
C VAL A 252 5.70 21.60 1.39
N PRO A 253 4.95 21.77 2.51
CA PRO A 253 5.39 22.19 3.85
C PRO A 253 6.22 21.13 4.60
N GLY A 254 6.12 19.83 4.24
CA GLY A 254 6.95 18.76 4.75
C GLY A 254 6.82 18.50 6.25
N LEU A 255 7.87 17.90 6.80
CA LEU A 255 8.04 17.64 8.24
C LEU A 255 9.51 17.76 8.69
N GLY A 256 10.38 18.34 7.84
CA GLY A 256 11.83 18.39 8.05
C GLY A 256 12.55 17.11 7.64
N ASP A 257 13.74 16.87 8.18
CA ASP A 257 14.47 15.63 7.97
C ASP A 257 13.91 14.51 8.87
N ALA A 258 13.39 13.46 8.25
CA ALA A 258 12.79 12.36 8.98
C ALA A 258 13.82 11.56 9.80
N GLY A 259 15.04 11.40 9.29
CA GLY A 259 16.13 10.71 9.99
C GLY A 259 16.54 11.44 11.27
N ASP A 260 16.73 12.74 11.17
CA ASP A 260 17.09 13.58 12.31
C ASP A 260 15.97 13.65 13.34
N ARG A 261 14.72 13.72 12.89
CA ARG A 261 13.56 13.71 13.79
C ARG A 261 13.36 12.38 14.48
N LEU A 262 13.70 11.26 13.82
CA LEU A 262 13.62 9.90 14.40
C LEU A 262 14.76 9.63 15.38
N PHE A 263 15.99 9.99 15.02
CA PHE A 263 17.21 9.49 15.68
C PHE A 263 18.11 10.58 16.26
N GLY A 264 17.80 11.84 16.02
CA GLY A 264 18.64 12.98 16.37
C GLY A 264 19.62 13.34 15.25
N VAL A 265 20.14 14.55 15.34
CA VAL A 265 21.17 15.05 14.40
C VAL A 265 22.49 14.36 14.72
N VAL A 266 23.14 13.80 13.68
CA VAL A 266 24.46 13.15 13.79
C VAL A 266 25.51 14.03 13.11
#